data_cde8a06fdbfbda7c591ee1e1cc74b26c
#
_entry.id   cde8a06fdbfbda7c591ee1e1cc74b26c
#
_cell.length_a   1.000
_cell.length_b   1.000
_cell.length_c   1.000
_cell.angle_alpha   90.00
_cell.angle_beta   90.00
_cell.angle_gamma   90.00
#
_symmetry.space_group_name_H-M   'P 1'
#
loop_
_entity.id
_entity.type
_entity.pdbx_description
1 polymer ?
#
loop_
_entity_poly.entity_id
_entity_poly.type
_entity_poly.pdbx_seq_one_letter_code
_entity_poly.pdbx_strand_id
1 'polypeptide(L)'
;MVSPRECAYHINYLKIKAVLFGLKSLCSNFKHCSIKVLSDNQSAIAYLRNMDGTHSRDCNQITRETTLWCKDRDISLTITHLPGKLNVKADKASREFHADTEWSLDVQVYQTLVSRWGTPDVDLFASRLNAKILCYVAWKPDPNAFAIDAFTLNWSVFNLVYCFPPFSVIGKVAQKLIQY
;
A
#
# COMPACT_ATOMS: atom_id res chain seq x y z
N MET A 1 -3.81 7.41 -3.38
CA MET A 1 -5.08 6.88 -3.93
C MET A 1 -5.74 6.04 -2.87
N VAL A 2 -7.07 6.04 -2.84
CA VAL A 2 -7.87 5.27 -1.89
C VAL A 2 -8.40 4.05 -2.65
N SER A 3 -8.24 2.86 -2.10
CA SER A 3 -8.81 1.65 -2.73
C SER A 3 -10.35 1.68 -2.65
N PRO A 4 -11.08 0.91 -3.49
CA PRO A 4 -12.53 0.82 -3.40
C PRO A 4 -13.05 0.47 -1.99
N ARG A 5 -12.29 -0.33 -1.24
CA ARG A 5 -12.61 -0.69 0.15
C ARG A 5 -12.40 0.45 1.14
N GLU A 6 -11.56 1.41 0.80
CA GLU A 6 -11.22 2.56 1.64
C GLU A 6 -12.15 3.76 1.40
N CYS A 7 -12.92 3.78 0.30
CA CYS A 7 -13.85 4.87 -0.04
C CYS A 7 -14.94 5.11 1.04
N ALA A 8 -15.23 4.13 1.89
CA ALA A 8 -16.19 4.26 2.96
C ALA A 8 -15.67 5.01 4.20
N TYR A 9 -14.35 5.22 4.30
CA TYR A 9 -13.76 5.88 5.47
C TYR A 9 -13.68 7.39 5.34
N HIS A 10 -13.84 8.07 6.48
CA HIS A 10 -13.67 9.52 6.55
C HIS A 10 -12.24 9.95 6.20
N ILE A 11 -12.09 11.13 5.57
CA ILE A 11 -10.79 11.65 5.12
C ILE A 11 -9.72 11.70 6.21
N ASN A 12 -10.10 12.00 7.45
CA ASN A 12 -9.16 12.04 8.56
C ASN A 12 -8.55 10.67 8.86
N TYR A 13 -9.37 9.59 8.81
CA TYR A 13 -8.88 8.21 8.92
C TYR A 13 -7.87 7.90 7.83
N LEU A 14 -8.20 8.25 6.58
CA LEU A 14 -7.31 8.00 5.44
C LEU A 14 -5.98 8.75 5.55
N LYS A 15 -6.00 9.96 6.08
CA LYS A 15 -4.77 10.75 6.33
C LYS A 15 -3.90 10.13 7.43
N ILE A 16 -4.49 9.62 8.52
CA ILE A 16 -3.74 8.88 9.57
C ILE A 16 -3.22 7.57 9.01
N LYS A 17 -4.04 6.84 8.25
CA LYS A 17 -3.63 5.60 7.59
C LYS A 17 -2.47 5.81 6.64
N ALA A 18 -2.45 6.92 5.88
CA ALA A 18 -1.34 7.26 5.00
C ALA A 18 -0.03 7.44 5.78
N VAL A 19 -0.06 8.00 6.99
CA VAL A 19 1.12 8.09 7.87
C VAL A 19 1.61 6.68 8.25
N LEU A 20 0.71 5.81 8.71
CA LEU A 20 1.07 4.44 9.06
C LEU A 20 1.64 3.66 7.86
N PHE A 21 1.04 3.80 6.69
CA PHE A 21 1.55 3.19 5.45
C PHE A 21 2.94 3.71 5.11
N GLY A 22 3.15 5.02 5.18
CA GLY A 22 4.46 5.63 4.94
C GLY A 22 5.52 5.09 5.91
N LEU A 23 5.20 4.99 7.18
CA LEU A 23 6.09 4.41 8.19
C LEU A 23 6.42 2.94 7.89
N LYS A 24 5.41 2.11 7.63
CA LYS A 24 5.59 0.68 7.32
C LYS A 24 6.35 0.45 6.02
N SER A 25 6.14 1.29 5.00
CA SER A 25 6.77 1.12 3.68
C SER A 25 8.18 1.67 3.60
N LEU A 26 8.43 2.83 4.21
CA LEU A 26 9.69 3.55 4.04
C LEU A 26 10.62 3.43 5.25
N CYS A 27 10.08 3.08 6.42
CA CYS A 27 10.81 3.05 7.68
C CYS A 27 10.80 1.67 8.34
N SER A 28 10.45 0.60 7.60
CA SER A 28 10.33 -0.77 8.13
C SER A 28 11.60 -1.26 8.82
N ASN A 29 12.77 -0.86 8.33
CA ASN A 29 14.08 -1.26 8.85
C ASN A 29 14.63 -0.32 9.93
N PHE A 30 13.93 0.79 10.23
CA PHE A 30 14.38 1.75 11.23
C PHE A 30 13.95 1.35 12.63
N LYS A 31 14.87 1.50 13.58
CA LYS A 31 14.67 1.28 15.03
C LYS A 31 15.51 2.30 15.80
N HIS A 32 15.12 2.56 17.05
CA HIS A 32 15.85 3.45 17.98
C HIS A 32 16.15 4.83 17.37
N CYS A 33 15.15 5.45 16.71
CA CYS A 33 15.33 6.72 16.03
C CYS A 33 14.13 7.66 16.20
N SER A 34 14.32 8.92 15.80
CA SER A 34 13.24 9.91 15.74
C SER A 34 12.83 10.14 14.29
N ILE A 35 11.53 10.04 14.03
CA ILE A 35 10.93 10.29 12.71
C ILE A 35 10.02 11.50 12.80
N LYS A 36 10.25 12.47 11.90
CA LYS A 36 9.38 13.64 11.75
C LYS A 36 8.48 13.48 10.54
N VAL A 37 7.18 13.50 10.77
CA VAL A 37 6.15 13.49 9.72
C VAL A 37 5.59 14.89 9.54
N LEU A 38 5.45 15.31 8.29
CA LEU A 38 4.82 16.57 7.91
C LEU A 38 3.44 16.27 7.31
N SER A 39 2.40 16.95 7.79
CA SER A 39 1.03 16.77 7.30
C SER A 39 0.31 18.12 7.21
N ASP A 40 -0.57 18.25 6.23
CA ASP A 40 -1.47 19.40 6.05
C ASP A 40 -2.80 19.23 6.80
N ASN A 41 -3.10 18.03 7.31
CA ASN A 41 -4.34 17.72 8.00
C ASN A 41 -4.22 17.90 9.51
N GLN A 42 -4.79 18.98 10.03
CA GLN A 42 -4.74 19.32 11.47
C GLN A 42 -5.41 18.26 12.35
N SER A 43 -6.51 17.64 11.89
CA SER A 43 -7.19 16.57 12.65
C SER A 43 -6.29 15.35 12.78
N ALA A 44 -5.65 14.90 11.71
CA ALA A 44 -4.71 13.78 11.76
C ALA A 44 -3.53 14.07 12.71
N ILE A 45 -3.02 15.32 12.68
CA ILE A 45 -1.96 15.76 13.59
C ILE A 45 -2.43 15.68 15.03
N ALA A 46 -3.64 16.17 15.35
CA ALA A 46 -4.19 16.15 16.71
C ALA A 46 -4.32 14.70 17.22
N TYR A 47 -4.89 13.78 16.44
CA TYR A 47 -5.01 12.37 16.80
C TYR A 47 -3.65 11.72 17.09
N LEU A 48 -2.69 11.90 16.22
CA LEU A 48 -1.38 11.25 16.34
C LEU A 48 -0.51 11.90 17.43
N ARG A 49 -0.69 13.19 17.70
CA ARG A 49 0.05 13.90 18.77
C ARG A 49 -0.48 13.58 20.15
N ASN A 50 -1.80 13.53 20.29
CA ASN A 50 -2.46 13.34 21.58
C ASN A 50 -2.66 11.84 21.90
N MET A 51 -2.36 10.95 20.95
CA MET A 51 -2.57 9.49 21.04
C MET A 51 -4.02 9.09 21.32
N ASP A 52 -4.96 10.03 21.27
CA ASP A 52 -6.38 9.83 21.50
C ASP A 52 -7.20 10.98 20.90
N GLY A 53 -8.46 10.69 20.59
CA GLY A 53 -9.43 11.66 20.09
C GLY A 53 -10.85 11.22 20.47
N THR A 54 -11.72 12.18 20.77
CA THR A 54 -13.05 11.90 21.31
C THR A 54 -14.12 11.60 20.26
N HIS A 55 -13.84 11.79 18.95
CA HIS A 55 -14.90 11.87 17.94
C HIS A 55 -15.02 10.66 16.99
N SER A 56 -13.98 9.84 16.82
CA SER A 56 -14.03 8.73 15.86
C SER A 56 -13.29 7.51 16.37
N ARG A 57 -14.02 6.39 16.49
CA ARG A 57 -13.44 5.08 16.87
C ARG A 57 -12.40 4.63 15.85
N ASP A 58 -12.66 4.79 14.56
CA ASP A 58 -11.76 4.37 13.49
C ASP A 58 -10.46 5.17 13.51
N CYS A 59 -10.54 6.49 13.73
CA CYS A 59 -9.35 7.33 13.88
C CYS A 59 -8.53 6.95 15.12
N ASN A 60 -9.18 6.64 16.25
CA ASN A 60 -8.49 6.16 17.44
C ASN A 60 -7.82 4.81 17.21
N GLN A 61 -8.51 3.89 16.55
CA GLN A 61 -7.95 2.57 16.26
C GLN A 61 -6.69 2.66 15.41
N ILE A 62 -6.72 3.40 14.31
CA ILE A 62 -5.56 3.55 13.42
C ILE A 62 -4.43 4.37 14.08
N THR A 63 -4.76 5.33 14.93
CA THR A 63 -3.79 6.07 15.76
C THR A 63 -3.08 5.13 16.72
N ARG A 64 -3.83 4.29 17.43
CA ARG A 64 -3.27 3.28 18.33
C ARG A 64 -2.36 2.31 17.61
N GLU A 65 -2.78 1.81 16.44
CA GLU A 65 -1.95 0.94 15.61
C GLU A 65 -0.62 1.62 15.23
N THR A 66 -0.69 2.89 14.82
CA THR A 66 0.49 3.69 14.47
C THR A 66 1.44 3.84 15.67
N THR A 67 0.89 4.16 16.84
CA THR A 67 1.67 4.35 18.07
C THR A 67 2.33 3.03 18.52
N LEU A 68 1.60 1.92 18.49
CA LEU A 68 2.14 0.61 18.83
C LEU A 68 3.25 0.20 17.86
N TRP A 69 3.06 0.39 16.56
CA TRP A 69 4.09 0.10 15.56
C TRP A 69 5.38 0.89 15.80
N CYS A 70 5.28 2.16 16.19
CA CYS A 70 6.44 2.98 16.55
C CYS A 70 7.09 2.51 17.86
N LYS A 71 6.27 2.19 18.88
CA LYS A 71 6.74 1.73 20.19
C LYS A 71 7.53 0.43 20.09
N ASP A 72 7.03 -0.55 19.32
CA ASP A 72 7.69 -1.85 19.11
C ASP A 72 9.07 -1.71 18.46
N ARG A 73 9.37 -0.56 17.87
CA ARG A 73 10.64 -0.25 17.19
C ARG A 73 11.49 0.79 17.90
N ASP A 74 11.01 1.26 19.06
CA ASP A 74 11.63 2.38 19.78
C ASP A 74 11.80 3.62 18.86
N ILE A 75 10.72 3.94 18.12
CA ILE A 75 10.68 5.11 17.24
C ILE A 75 9.91 6.23 17.93
N SER A 76 10.58 7.37 18.10
CA SER A 76 9.95 8.62 18.53
C SER A 76 9.32 9.34 17.34
N LEU A 77 7.98 9.35 17.28
CA LEU A 77 7.24 9.97 16.19
C LEU A 77 6.87 11.42 16.54
N THR A 78 7.35 12.37 15.74
CA THR A 78 6.97 13.78 15.82
C THR A 78 6.16 14.19 14.61
N ILE A 79 5.01 14.82 14.81
CA ILE A 79 4.16 15.28 13.72
C ILE A 79 4.02 16.80 13.74
N THR A 80 4.27 17.41 12.59
CA THR A 80 4.27 18.87 12.44
C THR A 80 3.35 19.28 11.30
N HIS A 81 2.64 20.37 11.49
CA HIS A 81 1.82 20.96 10.44
C HIS A 81 2.71 21.54 9.33
N LEU A 82 2.38 21.17 8.09
CA LEU A 82 2.93 21.76 6.88
C LEU A 82 1.77 22.41 6.11
N PRO A 83 1.75 23.75 5.92
CA PRO A 83 0.71 24.40 5.14
C PRO A 83 0.59 23.75 3.76
N GLY A 84 -0.65 23.51 3.29
CA GLY A 84 -0.90 22.81 2.01
C GLY A 84 -0.16 23.43 0.83
N LYS A 85 0.01 24.76 0.80
CA LYS A 85 0.80 25.46 -0.22
C LYS A 85 2.26 25.04 -0.29
N LEU A 86 2.84 24.53 0.82
CA LEU A 86 4.20 24.05 0.91
C LEU A 86 4.31 22.53 0.76
N ASN A 87 3.18 21.81 0.78
CA ASN A 87 3.13 20.36 0.64
C ASN A 87 3.16 19.88 -0.82
N VAL A 88 3.90 20.60 -1.68
CA VAL A 88 3.90 20.41 -3.14
C VAL A 88 4.33 18.99 -3.53
N LYS A 89 5.34 18.43 -2.88
CA LYS A 89 5.87 17.10 -3.23
C LYS A 89 4.88 15.98 -2.96
N ALA A 90 4.24 15.99 -1.79
CA ALA A 90 3.26 14.97 -1.44
C ALA A 90 1.96 15.14 -2.23
N ASP A 91 1.53 16.38 -2.47
CA ASP A 91 0.36 16.69 -3.29
C ASP A 91 0.57 16.24 -4.74
N LYS A 92 1.73 16.55 -5.33
CA LYS A 92 2.11 16.08 -6.66
C LYS A 92 2.11 14.54 -6.73
N ALA A 93 2.79 13.88 -5.79
CA ALA A 93 2.83 12.42 -5.73
C ALA A 93 1.45 11.77 -5.53
N SER A 94 0.52 12.45 -4.83
CA SER A 94 -0.85 11.96 -4.63
C SER A 94 -1.73 12.09 -5.88
N ARG A 95 -1.38 12.99 -6.80
CA ARG A 95 -2.12 13.26 -8.05
C ARG A 95 -1.48 12.60 -9.28
N GLU A 96 -0.19 12.27 -9.22
CA GLU A 96 0.48 11.54 -10.29
C GLU A 96 0.01 10.10 -10.32
N PHE A 97 -0.94 9.84 -11.20
CA PHE A 97 -1.35 8.48 -11.58
C PHE A 97 -0.44 8.02 -12.70
N HIS A 98 0.29 6.96 -12.45
CA HIS A 98 0.89 6.18 -13.52
C HIS A 98 -0.20 5.26 -14.08
N ALA A 99 -1.07 5.79 -14.95
CA ALA A 99 -2.10 5.01 -15.63
C ALA A 99 -1.50 3.75 -16.30
N ASP A 100 -0.24 3.84 -16.70
CA ASP A 100 0.49 2.76 -17.35
C ASP A 100 0.87 1.58 -16.43
N THR A 101 0.75 1.73 -15.11
CA THR A 101 1.11 0.68 -14.13
C THR A 101 -0.06 0.15 -13.32
N GLU A 102 -1.22 0.82 -13.38
CA GLU A 102 -2.43 0.43 -12.62
C GLU A 102 -3.49 -0.25 -13.52
N TRP A 103 -3.02 -0.95 -14.54
CA TRP A 103 -3.90 -1.72 -15.41
C TRP A 103 -4.59 -2.83 -14.62
N SER A 104 -5.84 -3.04 -14.92
CA SER A 104 -6.63 -4.09 -14.29
C SER A 104 -7.45 -4.80 -15.34
N LEU A 105 -7.39 -6.13 -15.36
CA LEU A 105 -8.25 -6.92 -16.20
C LEU A 105 -9.72 -6.71 -15.79
N ASP A 106 -10.62 -6.69 -16.77
CA ASP A 106 -12.05 -6.62 -16.52
C ASP A 106 -12.49 -7.76 -15.57
N VAL A 107 -13.42 -7.45 -14.67
CA VAL A 107 -13.85 -8.39 -13.62
C VAL A 107 -14.53 -9.63 -14.21
N GLN A 108 -15.33 -9.46 -15.26
CA GLN A 108 -16.04 -10.60 -15.88
C GLN A 108 -15.06 -11.53 -16.60
N VAL A 109 -14.07 -10.93 -17.28
CA VAL A 109 -12.98 -11.70 -17.90
C VAL A 109 -12.18 -12.45 -16.86
N TYR A 110 -11.80 -11.80 -15.74
CA TYR A 110 -11.10 -12.46 -14.63
C TYR A 110 -11.92 -13.61 -14.05
N GLN A 111 -13.22 -13.44 -13.83
CA GLN A 111 -14.11 -14.51 -13.33
C GLN A 111 -14.17 -15.68 -14.31
N THR A 112 -14.18 -15.42 -15.60
CA THR A 112 -14.13 -16.48 -16.64
C THR A 112 -12.83 -17.28 -16.56
N LEU A 113 -11.68 -16.60 -16.33
CA LEU A 113 -10.41 -17.28 -16.14
C LEU A 113 -10.43 -18.17 -14.88
N VAL A 114 -10.91 -17.62 -13.76
CA VAL A 114 -11.01 -18.37 -12.49
C VAL A 114 -11.95 -19.58 -12.61
N SER A 115 -13.09 -19.44 -13.30
CA SER A 115 -14.03 -20.56 -13.49
C SER A 115 -13.42 -21.69 -14.34
N ARG A 116 -12.49 -21.38 -15.24
CA ARG A 116 -11.86 -22.35 -16.16
C ARG A 116 -10.61 -23.01 -15.55
N TRP A 117 -9.79 -22.26 -14.82
CA TRP A 117 -8.48 -22.73 -14.36
C TRP A 117 -8.33 -22.78 -12.85
N GLY A 118 -9.35 -22.35 -12.10
CA GLY A 118 -9.30 -22.29 -10.63
C GLY A 118 -8.84 -20.93 -10.09
N THR A 119 -8.88 -20.80 -8.77
CA THR A 119 -8.50 -19.57 -8.08
C THR A 119 -6.97 -19.51 -7.92
N PRO A 120 -6.30 -18.47 -8.40
CA PRO A 120 -4.86 -18.33 -8.22
C PRO A 120 -4.47 -18.13 -6.75
N ASP A 121 -3.27 -18.59 -6.39
CA ASP A 121 -2.68 -18.40 -5.07
C ASP A 121 -2.13 -16.98 -4.88
N VAL A 122 -1.62 -16.38 -5.97
CA VAL A 122 -0.95 -15.08 -5.94
C VAL A 122 -1.20 -14.28 -7.22
N ASP A 123 -1.32 -12.95 -7.07
CA ASP A 123 -1.31 -11.98 -8.17
C ASP A 123 0.10 -11.36 -8.25
N LEU A 124 0.89 -11.75 -9.27
CA LEU A 124 2.31 -11.42 -9.35
C LEU A 124 2.61 -9.98 -9.76
N PHE A 125 1.67 -9.28 -10.39
CA PHE A 125 1.90 -7.93 -10.92
C PHE A 125 0.77 -6.99 -10.55
N ALA A 126 0.62 -6.75 -9.26
CA ALA A 126 -0.47 -5.93 -8.75
C ALA A 126 0.00 -4.84 -7.80
N SER A 127 -0.92 -3.97 -7.48
CA SER A 127 -0.86 -3.06 -6.35
C SER A 127 -2.12 -3.28 -5.50
N ARG A 128 -2.19 -2.68 -4.33
CA ARG A 128 -3.42 -2.70 -3.50
C ARG A 128 -4.66 -2.13 -4.21
N LEU A 129 -4.49 -1.43 -5.34
CA LEU A 129 -5.56 -0.77 -6.08
C LEU A 129 -6.18 -1.67 -7.13
N ASN A 130 -5.38 -2.55 -7.77
CA ASN A 130 -5.81 -3.39 -8.89
C ASN A 130 -5.70 -4.88 -8.62
N ALA A 131 -5.19 -5.30 -7.45
CA ALA A 131 -5.07 -6.70 -7.08
C ALA A 131 -6.41 -7.43 -7.16
N LYS A 132 -6.42 -8.58 -7.83
CA LYS A 132 -7.59 -9.45 -7.97
C LYS A 132 -7.79 -10.35 -6.77
N ILE A 133 -6.73 -10.69 -6.06
CA ILE A 133 -6.72 -11.53 -4.86
C ILE A 133 -5.95 -10.83 -3.73
N LEU A 134 -6.13 -11.34 -2.51
CA LEU A 134 -5.51 -10.72 -1.32
C LEU A 134 -4.00 -10.92 -1.28
N CYS A 135 -3.51 -12.06 -1.77
CA CYS A 135 -2.08 -12.34 -1.89
C CYS A 135 -1.57 -11.75 -3.20
N TYR A 136 -0.84 -10.66 -3.15
CA TYR A 136 -0.29 -10.01 -4.34
C TYR A 136 1.14 -9.55 -4.13
N VAL A 137 1.86 -9.41 -5.24
CA VAL A 137 3.24 -8.90 -5.28
C VAL A 137 3.24 -7.51 -5.91
N ALA A 138 3.74 -6.54 -5.16
CA ALA A 138 3.82 -5.15 -5.60
C ALA A 138 5.21 -4.82 -6.18
N TRP A 139 5.28 -3.86 -7.07
CA TRP A 139 6.55 -3.37 -7.61
C TRP A 139 7.14 -2.21 -6.79
N LYS A 140 6.32 -1.60 -5.92
CA LYS A 140 6.73 -0.58 -4.93
C LYS A 140 6.45 -1.08 -3.53
N PRO A 141 7.16 -0.55 -2.53
CA PRO A 141 6.88 -0.86 -1.12
C PRO A 141 5.41 -0.66 -0.77
N ASP A 142 4.75 -1.75 -0.38
CA ASP A 142 3.36 -1.79 0.07
C ASP A 142 3.28 -2.73 1.28
N PRO A 143 2.83 -2.24 2.46
CA PRO A 143 2.80 -3.06 3.68
C PRO A 143 1.78 -4.21 3.63
N ASN A 144 0.87 -4.22 2.66
CA ASN A 144 -0.12 -5.28 2.48
C ASN A 144 0.28 -6.28 1.38
N ALA A 145 1.33 -5.99 0.61
CA ALA A 145 1.83 -6.92 -0.39
C ALA A 145 2.53 -8.12 0.28
N PHE A 146 2.39 -9.29 -0.33
CA PHE A 146 3.12 -10.49 0.06
C PHE A 146 4.64 -10.30 -0.11
N ALA A 147 5.04 -9.67 -1.21
CA ALA A 147 6.43 -9.36 -1.51
C ALA A 147 6.55 -8.14 -2.43
N ILE A 148 7.77 -7.65 -2.59
CA ILE A 148 8.12 -6.57 -3.53
C ILE A 148 8.93 -7.19 -4.66
N ASP A 149 8.61 -6.79 -5.90
CA ASP A 149 9.22 -7.26 -7.13
C ASP A 149 9.05 -8.77 -7.39
N ALA A 150 8.09 -9.10 -8.25
CA ALA A 150 7.79 -10.49 -8.64
C ALA A 150 8.99 -11.24 -9.24
N PHE A 151 9.93 -10.52 -9.83
CA PHE A 151 11.11 -11.16 -10.46
C PHE A 151 12.11 -11.71 -9.44
N THR A 152 12.07 -11.26 -8.18
CA THR A 152 12.91 -11.77 -7.09
C THR A 152 12.39 -13.08 -6.49
N LEU A 153 11.14 -13.44 -6.75
CA LEU A 153 10.50 -14.63 -6.21
C LEU A 153 10.73 -15.87 -7.08
N ASN A 154 10.74 -17.02 -6.45
CA ASN A 154 10.59 -18.31 -7.13
C ASN A 154 9.09 -18.57 -7.35
N TRP A 155 8.63 -18.58 -8.60
CA TRP A 155 7.21 -18.75 -8.93
C TRP A 155 6.73 -20.20 -8.78
N SER A 156 7.62 -21.18 -8.80
CA SER A 156 7.27 -22.60 -8.66
C SER A 156 6.77 -22.98 -7.25
N VAL A 157 6.86 -22.08 -6.28
CA VAL A 157 6.30 -22.31 -4.93
C VAL A 157 4.77 -22.17 -4.88
N PHE A 158 4.17 -21.60 -5.93
CA PHE A 158 2.72 -21.42 -6.04
C PHE A 158 2.16 -22.48 -7.00
N ASN A 159 0.97 -23.00 -6.71
CA ASN A 159 0.31 -23.97 -7.59
C ASN A 159 -0.27 -23.29 -8.85
N LEU A 160 -0.89 -22.12 -8.65
CA LEU A 160 -1.46 -21.34 -9.74
C LEU A 160 -1.18 -19.85 -9.51
N VAL A 161 -0.58 -19.20 -10.49
CA VAL A 161 -0.27 -17.76 -10.44
C VAL A 161 -1.16 -16.98 -11.40
N TYR A 162 -1.63 -15.83 -10.97
CA TYR A 162 -2.22 -14.84 -11.86
C TYR A 162 -1.15 -13.84 -12.25
N CYS A 163 -0.97 -13.64 -13.55
CA CYS A 163 0.07 -12.81 -14.11
C CYS A 163 -0.52 -11.86 -15.17
N PHE A 164 -0.73 -10.61 -14.79
CA PHE A 164 -1.20 -9.55 -15.69
C PHE A 164 -0.22 -8.36 -15.65
N PRO A 165 0.98 -8.53 -16.22
CA PRO A 165 2.05 -7.56 -16.14
C PRO A 165 1.81 -6.37 -17.06
N PRO A 166 2.40 -5.18 -16.76
CA PRO A 166 2.52 -4.09 -17.70
C PRO A 166 3.24 -4.54 -18.97
N PHE A 167 2.87 -4.01 -20.14
CA PHE A 167 3.44 -4.38 -21.44
C PHE A 167 4.97 -4.29 -21.47
N SER A 168 5.55 -3.31 -20.77
CA SER A 168 7.00 -3.08 -20.71
C SER A 168 7.81 -4.24 -20.12
N VAL A 169 7.20 -5.12 -19.32
CA VAL A 169 7.88 -6.24 -18.66
C VAL A 169 7.48 -7.62 -19.17
N ILE A 170 6.58 -7.72 -20.17
CA ILE A 170 6.13 -9.01 -20.73
C ILE A 170 7.32 -9.86 -21.20
N GLY A 171 8.32 -9.27 -21.87
CA GLY A 171 9.51 -9.99 -22.32
C GLY A 171 10.30 -10.63 -21.17
N LYS A 172 10.43 -9.93 -20.04
CA LYS A 172 11.07 -10.47 -18.82
C LYS A 172 10.25 -11.59 -18.20
N VAL A 173 8.91 -11.46 -18.21
CA VAL A 173 7.99 -12.52 -17.74
C VAL A 173 8.16 -13.78 -18.56
N ALA A 174 8.16 -13.67 -19.89
CA ALA A 174 8.37 -14.80 -20.79
C ALA A 174 9.73 -15.49 -20.55
N GLN A 175 10.80 -14.70 -20.40
CA GLN A 175 12.13 -15.24 -20.08
C GLN A 175 12.14 -15.98 -18.73
N LYS A 176 11.45 -15.47 -17.72
CA LYS A 176 11.38 -16.12 -16.41
C LYS A 176 10.56 -17.41 -16.46
N LEU A 177 9.48 -17.47 -17.22
CA LEU A 177 8.67 -18.68 -17.39
C LEU A 177 9.44 -19.83 -18.08
N ILE A 178 10.41 -19.53 -18.96
CA ILE A 178 11.24 -20.54 -19.61
C ILE A 178 12.20 -21.22 -18.61
N GLN A 179 12.43 -20.62 -17.45
CA GLN A 179 13.34 -21.17 -16.42
C GLN A 179 12.67 -22.22 -15.54
N TYR A 180 11.35 -22.41 -15.65
CA TYR A 180 10.55 -23.39 -14.93
C TYR A 180 10.01 -24.48 -15.83
#